data_ce4e831fb6da1b857e31a33b73ccb900
#
_entry.id   ce4e831fb6da1b857e31a33b73ccb900
#
_cell.length_a   1.000
_cell.length_b   1.000
_cell.length_c   1.000
_cell.angle_alpha   90.00
_cell.angle_beta   90.00
_cell.angle_gamma   90.00
#
_symmetry.space_group_name_H-M   'P 1'
#
loop_
_entity.id
_entity.type
_entity.pdbx_description
1 polymer ?
#
loop_
_entity_poly.entity_id
_entity_poly.type
_entity_poly.pdbx_seq_one_letter_code
_entity_poly.pdbx_strand_id
1 'polypeptide(L)'
;MLFRALVFSLLATLLSGCLQTTVERPADDLKPLVDTNPWQARGKMLVSGENERQTLRFTWSHLSEEQDRVELSDSLGLRSIILIRDSEKYYQENTQGQRTLLSADTLGEPLAAVLSSLPSDIARLMTGVKSTNNRVTSEVVRWSTSSKFATPEVLRVRFGDYGLKIMINQWDIGGSE
;
A
#
# COMPACT_ATOMS: atom_id res chain seq x y z
N MET A 1 -0.03 -35.56 -44.45
CA MET A 1 -0.64 -34.25 -44.18
C MET A 1 -1.46 -34.15 -42.91
N LEU A 2 -2.07 -35.22 -42.45
CA LEU A 2 -2.87 -35.26 -41.21
C LEU A 2 -2.07 -34.95 -39.91
N PHE A 3 -0.82 -35.36 -39.82
CA PHE A 3 -0.01 -35.18 -38.59
C PHE A 3 0.34 -33.72 -38.32
N ARG A 4 0.48 -32.89 -39.33
CA ARG A 4 0.75 -31.45 -39.21
C ARG A 4 -0.47 -30.66 -38.70
N ALA A 5 -1.67 -31.08 -39.06
CA ALA A 5 -2.90 -30.43 -38.62
C ALA A 5 -3.19 -30.72 -37.13
N LEU A 6 -2.82 -31.89 -36.62
CA LEU A 6 -3.05 -32.31 -35.25
C LEU A 6 -2.14 -31.56 -34.28
N VAL A 7 -0.88 -31.29 -34.67
CA VAL A 7 0.08 -30.53 -33.84
C VAL A 7 -0.34 -29.06 -33.74
N PHE A 8 -0.86 -28.47 -34.82
CA PHE A 8 -1.33 -27.07 -34.76
C PHE A 8 -2.59 -26.90 -33.91
N SER A 9 -3.48 -27.89 -33.89
CA SER A 9 -4.68 -27.85 -33.05
C SER A 9 -4.36 -27.97 -31.56
N LEU A 10 -3.32 -28.74 -31.16
CA LEU A 10 -2.90 -28.91 -29.80
C LEU A 10 -2.17 -27.67 -29.26
N LEU A 11 -1.47 -26.92 -30.12
CA LEU A 11 -0.77 -25.69 -29.73
C LEU A 11 -1.73 -24.53 -29.51
N ALA A 12 -2.86 -24.49 -30.20
CA ALA A 12 -3.86 -23.43 -30.06
C ALA A 12 -4.65 -23.50 -28.74
N THR A 13 -4.77 -24.69 -28.14
CA THR A 13 -5.46 -24.86 -26.84
C THR A 13 -4.61 -24.48 -25.63
N LEU A 14 -3.30 -24.34 -25.76
CA LEU A 14 -2.40 -23.94 -24.67
C LEU A 14 -2.30 -22.41 -24.48
N LEU A 15 -2.82 -21.61 -25.41
CA LEU A 15 -2.74 -20.16 -25.38
C LEU A 15 -3.96 -19.47 -24.71
N SER A 16 -4.99 -20.20 -24.34
CA SER A 16 -6.21 -19.64 -23.73
C SER A 16 -6.17 -19.50 -22.21
N GLY A 17 -5.01 -19.64 -21.58
CA GLY A 17 -4.84 -19.69 -20.13
C GLY A 17 -4.45 -18.38 -19.44
N CYS A 18 -4.73 -17.20 -19.99
CA CYS A 18 -4.72 -15.97 -19.20
C CYS A 18 -6.06 -15.79 -18.50
N LEU A 19 -6.33 -16.59 -17.48
CA LEU A 19 -7.33 -16.25 -16.48
C LEU A 19 -6.85 -14.97 -15.78
N GLN A 20 -7.38 -13.83 -16.20
CA GLN A 20 -7.40 -12.65 -15.36
C GLN A 20 -8.26 -13.01 -14.13
N THR A 21 -7.60 -13.42 -13.07
CA THR A 21 -8.24 -13.51 -11.75
C THR A 21 -8.67 -12.09 -11.39
N THR A 22 -9.92 -11.75 -11.66
CA THR A 22 -10.58 -10.61 -11.04
C THR A 22 -10.49 -10.84 -9.54
N VAL A 23 -9.77 -9.97 -8.86
CA VAL A 23 -9.66 -10.00 -7.41
C VAL A 23 -11.00 -9.55 -6.87
N GLU A 24 -11.89 -10.49 -6.61
CA GLU A 24 -13.14 -10.20 -5.94
C GLU A 24 -12.83 -9.67 -4.52
N ARG A 25 -13.51 -8.57 -4.18
CA ARG A 25 -13.55 -8.11 -2.80
C ARG A 25 -14.10 -9.29 -1.97
N PRO A 26 -13.53 -9.57 -0.78
CA PRO A 26 -14.12 -10.56 0.11
C PRO A 26 -15.60 -10.29 0.36
N ALA A 27 -16.37 -11.35 0.54
CA ALA A 27 -17.81 -11.33 0.69
C ALA A 27 -18.31 -10.18 1.59
N ASP A 28 -19.50 -9.68 1.31
CA ASP A 28 -20.13 -8.53 1.98
C ASP A 28 -20.28 -8.69 3.51
N ASP A 29 -20.01 -9.87 4.04
CA ASP A 29 -20.05 -10.21 5.46
C ASP A 29 -18.86 -9.66 6.28
N LEU A 30 -17.77 -9.25 5.62
CA LEU A 30 -16.60 -8.72 6.30
C LEU A 30 -16.75 -7.21 6.52
N LYS A 31 -16.54 -6.78 7.77
CA LYS A 31 -16.56 -5.37 8.11
C LYS A 31 -15.46 -4.62 7.34
N PRO A 32 -15.76 -3.47 6.74
CA PRO A 32 -14.71 -2.62 6.17
C PRO A 32 -13.80 -2.10 7.26
N LEU A 33 -12.49 -2.16 7.01
CA LEU A 33 -11.49 -1.71 7.99
C LEU A 33 -11.57 -0.21 8.29
N VAL A 34 -12.16 0.56 7.39
CA VAL A 34 -12.37 2.02 7.54
C VAL A 34 -13.12 2.40 8.81
N ASP A 35 -14.02 1.53 9.27
CA ASP A 35 -14.85 1.80 10.44
C ASP A 35 -14.18 1.42 11.76
N THR A 36 -12.93 0.95 11.70
CA THR A 36 -12.19 0.52 12.89
C THR A 36 -10.98 1.41 13.13
N ASN A 37 -10.98 2.08 14.26
CA ASN A 37 -9.83 2.82 14.81
C ASN A 37 -9.51 2.28 16.21
N PRO A 38 -8.24 2.14 16.58
CA PRO A 38 -7.02 2.23 15.76
C PRO A 38 -6.65 0.90 15.07
N TRP A 39 -5.73 0.96 14.09
CA TRP A 39 -5.13 -0.23 13.49
C TRP A 39 -3.62 -0.05 13.26
N GLN A 40 -2.93 -1.16 13.12
CA GLN A 40 -1.53 -1.18 12.71
C GLN A 40 -1.34 -2.16 11.54
N ALA A 41 -0.56 -1.74 10.55
CA ALA A 41 -0.15 -2.57 9.43
C ALA A 41 1.38 -2.65 9.34
N ARG A 42 1.90 -3.84 9.04
CA ARG A 42 3.34 -4.06 8.83
C ARG A 42 3.58 -4.74 7.50
N GLY A 43 4.65 -4.33 6.82
CA GLY A 43 4.94 -4.92 5.52
C GLY A 43 6.12 -4.29 4.82
N LYS A 44 6.05 -4.34 3.48
CA LYS A 44 7.02 -3.74 2.57
C LYS A 44 6.30 -2.87 1.57
N MET A 45 6.96 -1.78 1.18
CA MET A 45 6.50 -0.95 0.08
C MET A 45 7.62 -0.79 -0.95
N LEU A 46 7.25 -0.85 -2.20
CA LEU A 46 8.10 -0.51 -3.33
C LEU A 46 7.62 0.84 -3.86
N VAL A 47 8.46 1.85 -3.73
CA VAL A 47 8.25 3.18 -4.31
C VAL A 47 8.99 3.22 -5.64
N SER A 48 8.34 3.64 -6.70
CA SER A 48 8.93 3.78 -8.03
C SER A 48 8.65 5.17 -8.58
N GLY A 49 9.67 5.84 -9.04
CA GLY A 49 9.64 7.04 -9.85
C GLY A 49 10.11 6.75 -11.27
N GLU A 50 10.36 7.79 -12.04
CA GLU A 50 10.76 7.69 -13.44
C GLU A 50 12.05 6.88 -13.62
N ASN A 51 13.08 7.13 -12.79
CA ASN A 51 14.40 6.48 -12.88
C ASN A 51 14.82 5.76 -11.59
N GLU A 52 14.01 5.79 -10.54
CA GLU A 52 14.37 5.27 -9.23
C GLU A 52 13.35 4.27 -8.71
N ARG A 53 13.87 3.26 -8.02
CA ARG A 53 13.05 2.28 -7.29
C ARG A 53 13.65 2.07 -5.91
N GLN A 54 12.82 2.21 -4.89
CA GLN A 54 13.23 2.00 -3.52
C GLN A 54 12.28 1.02 -2.84
N THR A 55 12.86 0.02 -2.16
CA THR A 55 12.09 -0.90 -1.32
C THR A 55 12.32 -0.54 0.14
N LEU A 56 11.23 -0.32 0.86
CA LEU A 56 11.22 0.02 2.27
C LEU A 56 10.41 -1.01 3.04
N ARG A 57 10.78 -1.26 4.30
CA ARG A 57 9.90 -1.88 5.29
C ARG A 57 9.12 -0.79 5.97
N PHE A 58 7.91 -1.09 6.37
CA PHE A 58 7.10 -0.13 7.10
C PHE A 58 6.37 -0.78 8.28
N THR A 59 6.17 0.01 9.33
CA THR A 59 5.15 -0.19 10.36
C THR A 59 4.29 1.06 10.36
N TRP A 60 3.01 0.91 10.06
CA TRP A 60 2.06 2.01 10.04
C TRP A 60 1.04 1.82 11.15
N SER A 61 0.97 2.78 12.04
CA SER A 61 -0.02 2.85 13.10
C SER A 61 -0.98 4.01 12.81
N HIS A 62 -2.22 3.67 12.52
CA HIS A 62 -3.32 4.63 12.42
C HIS A 62 -3.95 4.77 13.80
N LEU A 63 -3.84 5.94 14.40
CA LEU A 63 -4.27 6.21 15.77
C LEU A 63 -5.64 6.87 15.82
N SER A 64 -5.94 7.71 14.84
CA SER A 64 -7.21 8.38 14.62
C SER A 64 -7.28 8.93 13.19
N GLU A 65 -8.42 9.51 12.81
CA GLU A 65 -8.58 10.16 11.49
C GLU A 65 -7.53 11.26 11.23
N GLU A 66 -7.01 11.87 12.28
CA GLU A 66 -6.04 12.96 12.18
C GLU A 66 -4.59 12.53 12.49
N GLN A 67 -4.39 11.33 13.03
CA GLN A 67 -3.07 10.93 13.53
C GLN A 67 -2.62 9.58 12.99
N ASP A 68 -1.48 9.62 12.32
CA ASP A 68 -0.75 8.43 11.88
C ASP A 68 0.72 8.51 12.35
N ARG A 69 1.27 7.33 12.62
CA ARG A 69 2.70 7.12 12.84
C ARG A 69 3.21 6.08 11.85
N VAL A 70 4.16 6.45 11.04
CA VAL A 70 4.75 5.55 10.04
C VAL A 70 6.24 5.45 10.29
N GLU A 71 6.70 4.25 10.60
CA GLU A 71 8.11 3.93 10.65
C GLU A 71 8.52 3.28 9.34
N LEU A 72 9.49 3.88 8.65
CA LEU A 72 10.07 3.39 7.41
C LEU A 72 11.50 3.00 7.65
N SER A 73 11.92 1.84 7.16
CA SER A 73 13.31 1.43 7.19
C SER A 73 13.74 0.88 5.84
N ASP A 74 15.04 0.96 5.55
CA ASP A 74 15.60 0.28 4.39
C ASP A 74 15.48 -1.25 4.52
N SER A 75 15.76 -1.96 3.45
CA SER A 75 15.63 -3.42 3.42
C SER A 75 16.53 -4.14 4.43
N LEU A 76 17.62 -3.52 4.85
CA LEU A 76 18.58 -4.05 5.82
C LEU A 76 18.28 -3.59 7.25
N GLY A 77 17.40 -2.60 7.43
CA GLY A 77 17.08 -2.02 8.74
C GLY A 77 18.17 -1.11 9.32
N LEU A 78 19.13 -0.69 8.49
CA LEU A 78 20.26 0.15 8.93
C LEU A 78 19.87 1.62 9.07
N ARG A 79 18.87 2.05 8.35
CA ARG A 79 18.33 3.42 8.38
C ARG A 79 16.84 3.35 8.60
N SER A 80 16.36 4.11 9.56
CA SER A 80 14.93 4.27 9.80
C SER A 80 14.58 5.74 9.91
N ILE A 81 13.37 6.05 9.48
CA ILE A 81 12.75 7.35 9.61
C ILE A 81 11.36 7.16 10.20
N ILE A 82 11.00 7.98 11.14
CA ILE A 82 9.68 7.98 11.74
C ILE A 82 8.94 9.23 11.26
N LEU A 83 7.82 9.01 10.62
CA LEU A 83 6.94 10.04 10.11
C LEU A 83 5.69 10.09 10.98
N ILE A 84 5.31 11.28 11.42
CA ILE A 84 4.10 11.53 12.18
C ILE A 84 3.21 12.42 11.31
N ARG A 85 1.99 12.00 11.05
CA ARG A 85 0.93 12.87 10.56
C ARG A 85 0.13 13.37 11.76
N ASP A 86 -0.08 14.65 11.81
CA ASP A 86 -0.95 15.31 12.79
C ASP A 86 -1.81 16.32 12.01
N SER A 87 -3.06 15.96 11.83
CA SER A 87 -3.99 16.65 10.93
C SER A 87 -3.45 16.72 9.49
N GLU A 88 -3.14 17.90 8.99
CA GLU A 88 -2.59 18.11 7.65
C GLU A 88 -1.06 18.26 7.62
N LYS A 89 -0.41 18.14 8.77
CA LYS A 89 1.04 18.36 8.89
C LYS A 89 1.78 17.04 9.07
N TYR A 90 2.94 16.98 8.47
CA TYR A 90 3.87 15.86 8.61
C TYR A 90 5.12 16.29 9.37
N TYR A 91 5.56 15.45 10.27
CA TYR A 91 6.76 15.65 11.05
C TYR A 91 7.65 14.42 10.91
N GLN A 92 8.95 14.66 10.89
CA GLN A 92 9.94 13.63 11.16
C GLN A 92 10.23 13.60 12.66
N GLU A 93 10.19 12.41 13.26
CA GLU A 93 10.57 12.20 14.64
C GLU A 93 11.94 11.51 14.70
N ASN A 94 12.85 12.06 15.49
CA ASN A 94 14.15 11.43 15.72
C ASN A 94 14.06 10.40 16.88
N THR A 95 15.16 9.70 17.14
CA THR A 95 15.26 8.67 18.20
C THR A 95 15.07 9.23 19.61
N GLN A 96 15.13 10.54 19.80
CA GLN A 96 14.90 11.23 21.07
C GLN A 96 13.46 11.74 21.21
N GLY A 97 12.59 11.46 20.21
CA GLY A 97 11.21 11.92 20.21
C GLY A 97 11.01 13.38 19.80
N GLN A 98 12.06 14.05 19.32
CA GLN A 98 11.95 15.43 18.84
C GLN A 98 11.37 15.43 17.43
N ARG A 99 10.41 16.32 17.19
CA ARG A 99 9.69 16.44 15.92
C ARG A 99 10.15 17.66 15.14
N THR A 100 10.46 17.43 13.88
CA THR A 100 10.80 18.48 12.92
C THR A 100 9.76 18.46 11.80
N LEU A 101 9.21 19.62 11.47
CA LEU A 101 8.25 19.74 10.38
C LEU A 101 8.92 19.28 9.08
N LEU A 102 8.27 18.37 8.38
CA LEU A 102 8.77 17.84 7.12
C LEU A 102 8.58 18.86 6.00
N SER A 103 9.66 19.12 5.28
CA SER A 103 9.63 19.75 3.96
C SER A 103 9.97 18.71 2.88
N ALA A 104 9.52 18.96 1.66
CA ALA A 104 9.84 18.09 0.52
C ALA A 104 11.35 17.90 0.35
N ASP A 105 12.14 18.94 0.65
CA ASP A 105 13.60 18.94 0.51
C ASP A 105 14.33 17.97 1.46
N THR A 106 13.69 17.59 2.58
CA THR A 106 14.30 16.71 3.59
C THR A 106 14.15 15.22 3.27
N LEU A 107 13.22 14.86 2.40
CA LEU A 107 12.86 13.45 2.17
C LEU A 107 13.51 12.81 0.95
N GLY A 108 14.07 13.59 0.05
CA GLY A 108 14.54 13.06 -1.22
C GLY A 108 13.42 12.44 -2.08
N GLU A 109 13.60 12.47 -3.37
CA GLU A 109 12.74 11.76 -4.30
C GLU A 109 12.99 10.24 -4.19
N PRO A 110 11.97 9.36 -4.33
CA PRO A 110 10.57 9.64 -4.65
C PRO A 110 9.65 9.78 -3.41
N LEU A 111 10.17 9.69 -2.20
CA LEU A 111 9.36 9.69 -0.98
C LEU A 111 8.68 11.04 -0.73
N ALA A 112 9.36 12.14 -1.06
CA ALA A 112 8.80 13.49 -1.00
C ALA A 112 7.55 13.63 -1.88
N ALA A 113 7.58 13.04 -3.09
CA ALA A 113 6.44 13.05 -4.00
C ALA A 113 5.25 12.26 -3.45
N VAL A 114 5.51 11.10 -2.81
CA VAL A 114 4.46 10.30 -2.14
C VAL A 114 3.76 11.14 -1.09
N LEU A 115 4.49 11.73 -0.17
CA LEU A 115 3.91 12.47 0.95
C LEU A 115 3.20 13.75 0.52
N SER A 116 3.73 14.45 -0.49
CA SER A 116 3.10 15.68 -0.99
C SER A 116 1.82 15.43 -1.80
N SER A 117 1.72 14.24 -2.42
CA SER A 117 0.58 13.89 -3.30
C SER A 117 -0.55 13.17 -2.58
N LEU A 118 -0.30 12.59 -1.40
CA LEU A 118 -1.23 11.73 -0.67
C LEU A 118 -1.41 12.14 0.81
N PRO A 119 -1.60 13.42 1.13
CA PRO A 119 -1.49 13.86 2.52
C PRO A 119 -2.52 13.23 3.45
N SER A 120 -3.79 13.24 3.12
CA SER A 120 -4.86 12.80 4.02
C SER A 120 -5.46 11.44 3.66
N ASP A 121 -5.35 11.04 2.39
CA ASP A 121 -6.07 9.86 1.89
C ASP A 121 -5.29 8.55 2.04
N ILE A 122 -3.99 8.62 2.37
CA ILE A 122 -3.15 7.42 2.30
C ILE A 122 -3.55 6.36 3.33
N ALA A 123 -3.99 6.75 4.53
CA ALA A 123 -4.51 5.81 5.52
C ALA A 123 -5.77 5.11 5.02
N ARG A 124 -6.67 5.85 4.36
CA ARG A 124 -7.88 5.30 3.74
C ARG A 124 -7.55 4.37 2.58
N LEU A 125 -6.55 4.73 1.76
CA LEU A 125 -6.06 3.87 0.68
C LEU A 125 -5.53 2.53 1.21
N MET A 126 -4.85 2.57 2.36
CA MET A 126 -4.38 1.35 3.04
C MET A 126 -5.49 0.39 3.39
N THR A 127 -6.69 0.88 3.68
CA THR A 127 -7.88 0.04 3.95
C THR A 127 -8.63 -0.41 2.70
N GLY A 128 -8.13 -0.05 1.51
CA GLY A 128 -8.73 -0.42 0.23
C GLY A 128 -9.84 0.53 -0.25
N VAL A 129 -10.04 1.65 0.44
CA VAL A 129 -10.96 2.71 -0.02
C VAL A 129 -10.29 3.49 -1.15
N LYS A 130 -11.03 3.76 -2.21
CA LYS A 130 -10.53 4.54 -3.34
C LYS A 130 -10.30 5.99 -2.93
N SER A 131 -9.24 6.60 -3.48
CA SER A 131 -9.02 8.03 -3.32
C SER A 131 -10.14 8.85 -3.92
N THR A 132 -10.46 9.95 -3.28
CA THR A 132 -11.33 11.00 -3.83
C THR A 132 -10.59 11.93 -4.78
N ASN A 133 -9.25 11.88 -4.76
CA ASN A 133 -8.40 12.67 -5.63
C ASN A 133 -8.28 12.01 -7.02
N ASN A 134 -8.79 12.64 -8.06
CA ASN A 134 -8.78 12.15 -9.44
C ASN A 134 -7.37 11.94 -10.03
N ARG A 135 -6.33 12.49 -9.40
CA ARG A 135 -4.93 12.30 -9.80
C ARG A 135 -4.30 11.04 -9.20
N VAL A 136 -5.01 10.39 -8.28
CA VAL A 136 -4.55 9.19 -7.58
C VAL A 136 -5.42 8.02 -8.00
N THR A 137 -4.80 6.96 -8.49
CA THR A 137 -5.50 5.70 -8.74
C THR A 137 -5.02 4.65 -7.76
N SER A 138 -5.94 3.93 -7.16
CA SER A 138 -5.63 2.84 -6.24
C SER A 138 -6.38 1.57 -6.61
N GLU A 139 -5.70 0.45 -6.44
CA GLU A 139 -6.22 -0.89 -6.71
C GLU A 139 -5.78 -1.84 -5.60
N VAL A 140 -6.72 -2.56 -5.01
CA VAL A 140 -6.39 -3.71 -4.17
C VAL A 140 -6.19 -4.91 -5.07
N VAL A 141 -4.96 -5.39 -5.14
CA VAL A 141 -4.58 -6.53 -5.98
C VAL A 141 -4.90 -7.85 -5.29
N ARG A 142 -4.83 -7.88 -3.97
CA ARG A 142 -5.13 -9.06 -3.17
C ARG A 142 -5.67 -8.67 -1.80
N TRP A 143 -6.73 -9.38 -1.40
CA TRP A 143 -7.35 -9.27 -0.09
C TRP A 143 -6.96 -10.45 0.78
N SER A 144 -6.89 -10.23 2.10
CA SER A 144 -6.82 -11.30 3.09
C SER A 144 -8.21 -11.89 3.32
N THR A 145 -8.27 -13.20 3.45
CA THR A 145 -9.49 -13.95 3.79
C THR A 145 -9.45 -14.49 5.21
N SER A 146 -8.41 -14.19 5.97
CA SER A 146 -8.15 -14.82 7.27
C SER A 146 -8.67 -14.05 8.48
N SER A 147 -9.25 -12.87 8.29
CA SER A 147 -9.71 -12.00 9.39
C SER A 147 -11.21 -11.73 9.31
N LYS A 148 -11.79 -11.23 10.43
CA LYS A 148 -13.17 -10.71 10.48
C LYS A 148 -13.36 -9.44 9.64
N PHE A 149 -12.26 -8.83 9.21
CA PHE A 149 -12.22 -7.59 8.45
C PHE A 149 -11.70 -7.85 7.04
N ALA A 150 -12.23 -7.13 6.07
CA ALA A 150 -11.67 -7.08 4.72
C ALA A 150 -10.35 -6.29 4.76
N THR A 151 -9.23 -6.99 4.83
CA THR A 151 -7.91 -6.37 4.92
C THR A 151 -7.13 -6.57 3.61
N PRO A 152 -6.64 -5.50 2.98
CA PRO A 152 -5.77 -5.62 1.82
C PRO A 152 -4.44 -6.30 2.18
N GLU A 153 -3.96 -7.20 1.33
CA GLU A 153 -2.61 -7.76 1.41
C GLU A 153 -1.66 -7.10 0.41
N VAL A 154 -2.19 -6.75 -0.76
CA VAL A 154 -1.40 -6.08 -1.80
C VAL A 154 -2.21 -4.95 -2.41
N LEU A 155 -1.65 -3.75 -2.35
CA LEU A 155 -2.21 -2.56 -2.99
C LEU A 155 -1.24 -2.00 -4.04
N ARG A 156 -1.80 -1.39 -5.06
CA ARG A 156 -1.08 -0.53 -6.00
C ARG A 156 -1.71 0.85 -5.97
N VAL A 157 -0.88 1.85 -5.86
CA VAL A 157 -1.28 3.26 -5.94
C VAL A 157 -0.42 3.93 -7.00
N ARG A 158 -1.03 4.76 -7.83
CA ARG A 158 -0.33 5.58 -8.84
C ARG A 158 -0.75 7.02 -8.69
N PHE A 159 0.21 7.92 -8.81
CA PHE A 159 0.02 9.36 -8.73
C PHE A 159 1.10 10.05 -9.59
N GLY A 160 0.67 10.67 -10.68
CA GLY A 160 1.59 11.18 -11.70
C GLY A 160 2.52 10.09 -12.23
N ASP A 161 3.81 10.36 -12.25
CA ASP A 161 4.85 9.44 -12.72
C ASP A 161 5.35 8.47 -11.64
N TYR A 162 4.74 8.52 -10.45
CA TYR A 162 5.12 7.68 -9.33
C TYR A 162 4.16 6.53 -9.12
N GLY A 163 4.71 5.43 -8.65
CA GLY A 163 3.97 4.22 -8.28
C GLY A 163 4.36 3.72 -6.90
N LEU A 164 3.37 3.24 -6.18
CA LEU A 164 3.56 2.62 -4.87
C LEU A 164 2.91 1.24 -4.87
N LYS A 165 3.70 0.20 -4.62
CA LYS A 165 3.19 -1.14 -4.37
C LYS A 165 3.40 -1.47 -2.90
N ILE A 166 2.32 -1.67 -2.18
CA ILE A 166 2.31 -1.97 -0.75
C ILE A 166 1.98 -3.44 -0.58
N MET A 167 2.80 -4.16 0.17
CA MET A 167 2.61 -5.57 0.51
C MET A 167 2.51 -5.66 2.03
N ILE A 168 1.33 -5.95 2.54
CA ILE A 168 1.05 -6.00 3.97
C ILE A 168 1.11 -7.46 4.41
N ASN A 169 1.95 -7.74 5.39
CA ASN A 169 2.15 -9.08 5.91
C ASN A 169 1.36 -9.32 7.20
N GLN A 170 1.05 -8.26 7.92
CA GLN A 170 0.40 -8.33 9.21
C GLN A 170 -0.50 -7.12 9.43
N TRP A 171 -1.70 -7.39 9.91
CA TRP A 171 -2.64 -6.43 10.45
C TRP A 171 -2.84 -6.70 11.95
N ASP A 172 -2.89 -5.61 12.72
CA ASP A 172 -3.29 -5.59 14.11
C ASP A 172 -4.41 -4.56 14.25
N ILE A 173 -5.61 -5.01 14.57
CA ILE A 173 -6.82 -4.18 14.55
C ILE A 173 -7.34 -4.10 15.97
N GLY A 174 -7.31 -2.89 16.53
CA GLY A 174 -7.77 -2.63 17.89
C GLY A 174 -9.24 -3.02 18.07
N GLY A 175 -9.52 -3.75 19.17
CA GLY A 175 -10.86 -4.21 19.50
C GLY A 175 -11.24 -5.61 19.02
N SER A 176 -10.30 -6.41 18.54
CA SER A 176 -10.51 -7.85 18.32
C SER A 176 -10.30 -8.62 19.62
N GLU A 177 -11.18 -8.45 20.61
CA GLU A 177 -11.45 -9.44 21.63
C GLU A 177 -12.67 -10.29 21.24
#